data_1e32256c5da91659aa1efcde47e582b2
#
_entry.id   1e32256c5da91659aa1efcde47e582b2
#
_cell.length_a   1.000
_cell.length_b   1.000
_cell.length_c   1.000
_cell.angle_alpha   90.00
_cell.angle_beta   90.00
_cell.angle_gamma   90.00
#
_symmetry.space_group_name_H-M   'P 1'
#
loop_
_entity.id
_entity.type
_entity.pdbx_description
1 polymer ?
#
loop_
_entity_poly.entity_id
_entity_poly.type
_entity_poly.pdbx_seq_one_letter_code
_entity_poly.pdbx_strand_id
1 'polypeptide(L)' 'MEKKQEHSLFALCVENKDCEDLERRKIYRTIPDEEASKEGYIRVIDESGEDYLYPQSYFIIIQLPREAEEALRASP' A
#
# COMPACT_ATOMS: atom_id res chain seq x y z
N MET A 1 5.58 21.45 -11.10
CA MET A 1 5.35 21.07 -10.92
C MET A 1 5.20 20.28 -10.52
N GLU A 2 4.94 19.77 -10.33
CA GLU A 2 4.69 19.10 -9.96
C GLU A 2 4.41 18.28 -9.69
N LYS A 3 4.30 17.76 -9.59
CA LYS A 3 3.95 16.99 -9.40
C LYS A 3 3.84 16.18 -8.87
N LYS A 4 3.51 15.68 -8.68
CA LYS A 4 3.18 14.98 -8.19
C LYS A 4 3.33 13.97 -7.92
N GLN A 5 3.31 13.35 -7.50
CA GLN A 5 3.56 12.46 -7.21
C GLN A 5 2.97 11.51 -7.08
N GLU A 6 2.54 11.03 -7.55
CA GLU A 6 1.96 10.15 -7.53
C GLU A 6 2.50 9.08 -7.51
N HIS A 7 3.09 8.81 -7.51
CA HIS A 7 3.67 7.75 -7.52
C HIS A 7 3.49 6.93 -6.47
N SER A 8 4.24 6.03 -6.20
CA SER A 8 4.09 5.01 -5.31
C SER A 8 3.86 5.48 -3.98
N LEU A 9 2.82 5.08 -3.37
CA LEU A 9 2.54 5.29 -1.98
C LEU A 9 2.81 4.00 -1.23
N PHE A 10 3.03 4.17 0.07
CA PHE A 10 3.24 3.01 0.94
C PHE A 10 2.26 3.08 2.08
N ALA A 11 1.89 1.92 2.60
CA ALA A 11 0.94 1.84 3.68
C ALA A 11 1.35 0.76 4.66
N LEU A 12 1.16 1.05 5.93
CA LEU A 12 1.42 0.09 7.00
C LEU A 12 0.15 -0.70 7.26
N CYS A 13 0.28 -2.02 7.20
CA CYS A 13 -0.85 -2.89 7.48
C CYS A 13 -1.05 -2.98 8.99
N VAL A 14 -2.24 -2.60 9.45
CA VAL A 14 -2.56 -2.65 10.86
C VAL A 14 -3.63 -3.69 11.18
N GLU A 15 -4.26 -4.25 10.15
CA GLU A 15 -5.29 -5.27 10.33
C GLU A 15 -5.23 -6.23 9.16
N ASN A 16 -5.34 -7.52 9.43
CA ASN A 16 -5.30 -8.51 8.35
C ASN A 16 -6.36 -9.58 8.52
N LYS A 17 -7.44 -9.24 9.19
CA LYS A 17 -8.49 -10.22 9.46
C LYS A 17 -8.97 -10.86 8.17
N ASP A 18 -8.92 -12.19 8.11
CA ASP A 18 -9.39 -12.97 6.95
C ASP A 18 -8.60 -12.67 5.67
N CYS A 19 -7.39 -12.15 5.80
CA CYS A 19 -6.57 -11.82 4.64
C CYS A 19 -5.24 -12.53 4.75
N GLU A 20 -5.11 -13.65 4.06
CA GLU A 20 -3.91 -14.48 4.18
C GLU A 20 -2.68 -13.82 3.58
N ASP A 21 -2.87 -12.94 2.61
CA ASP A 21 -1.75 -12.34 1.91
C ASP A 21 -1.35 -11.00 2.50
N LEU A 22 -1.77 -10.75 3.73
CA LEU A 22 -1.35 -9.55 4.47
C LEU A 22 -0.76 -9.95 5.80
N GLU A 23 0.29 -9.24 6.19
CA GLU A 23 0.88 -9.40 7.52
C GLU A 23 0.77 -8.08 8.27
N ARG A 24 0.31 -8.14 9.50
CA ARG A 24 0.24 -6.93 10.32
C ARG A 24 1.64 -6.40 10.58
N ARG A 25 1.73 -5.08 10.65
CA ARG A 25 2.97 -4.36 10.96
C ARG A 25 3.97 -4.40 9.81
N LYS A 26 3.51 -4.74 8.63
CA LYS A 26 4.35 -4.76 7.45
C LYS A 26 3.93 -3.62 6.53
N ILE A 27 4.88 -3.15 5.74
CA ILE A 27 4.64 -2.04 4.82
C ILE A 27 4.47 -2.60 3.41
N TYR A 28 3.42 -2.15 2.74
CA TYR A 28 3.11 -2.59 1.39
C TYR A 28 3.04 -1.40 0.44
N ARG A 29 3.34 -1.64 -0.82
CA ARG A 29 3.15 -0.63 -1.83
C ARG A 29 1.67 -0.55 -2.19
N THR A 30 1.21 0.66 -2.46
CA THR A 30 -0.15 0.86 -2.89
C THR A 30 -0.16 1.45 -4.27
N ILE A 31 -1.27 1.28 -4.97
CA ILE A 31 -1.48 1.83 -6.29
C ILE A 31 -2.64 2.81 -6.19
N PRO A 32 -2.45 4.06 -6.61
CA PRO A 32 -3.56 5.02 -6.54
C PRO A 32 -4.76 4.51 -7.33
N ASP A 33 -5.92 4.58 -6.72
CA ASP A 33 -7.15 4.10 -7.34
C ASP A 33 -8.30 4.91 -6.76
N GLU A 34 -8.69 5.97 -7.47
CA GLU A 34 -9.69 6.88 -6.95
C GLU A 34 -11.05 6.22 -6.81
N GLU A 35 -11.38 5.32 -7.72
CA GLU A 35 -12.65 4.64 -7.63
C GLU A 35 -12.73 3.80 -6.37
N ALA A 36 -11.66 3.04 -6.12
CA ALA A 36 -11.61 2.21 -4.92
C ALA A 36 -11.67 3.09 -3.68
N SER A 37 -10.98 4.21 -3.71
CA SER A 37 -10.95 5.11 -2.56
C SER A 37 -12.34 5.63 -2.21
N LYS A 38 -13.12 5.93 -3.22
CA LYS A 38 -14.48 6.41 -2.99
C LYS A 38 -15.34 5.37 -2.32
N GLU A 39 -15.03 4.11 -2.53
CA GLU A 39 -15.79 3.01 -1.95
C GLU A 39 -15.22 2.54 -0.63
N GLY A 40 -14.18 3.19 -0.13
CA GLY A 40 -13.60 2.80 1.15
C GLY A 40 -12.54 1.72 1.04
N TYR A 41 -11.99 1.53 -0.16
CA TYR A 41 -10.98 0.50 -0.38
C TYR A 41 -9.68 1.11 -0.83
N ILE A 42 -8.61 0.33 -0.66
CA ILE A 42 -7.28 0.72 -1.08
C ILE A 42 -6.69 -0.44 -1.89
N ARG A 43 -6.01 -0.11 -2.98
CA ARG A 43 -5.40 -1.13 -3.82
C ARG A 43 -3.96 -1.33 -3.38
N VAL A 44 -3.63 -2.55 -3.00
CA VAL A 44 -2.36 -2.87 -2.36
C VAL A 44 -1.73 -4.04 -3.08
N ILE A 45 -0.41 -3.99 -3.26
CA ILE A 45 0.33 -5.14 -3.76
C ILE A 45 0.69 -5.96 -2.54
N ASP A 46 0.05 -7.12 -2.40
CA ASP A 46 0.17 -7.92 -1.18
C ASP A 46 1.28 -8.96 -1.28
N GLU A 47 1.29 -9.90 -0.35
CA GLU A 47 2.36 -10.90 -0.30
C GLU A 47 2.39 -11.79 -1.53
N SER A 48 1.29 -11.90 -2.25
CA SER A 48 1.26 -12.69 -3.48
C SER A 48 1.99 -11.99 -4.63
N GLY A 49 2.28 -10.71 -4.48
CA GLY A 49 2.89 -9.94 -5.54
C GLY A 49 1.88 -9.34 -6.50
N GLU A 50 0.62 -9.59 -6.29
CA GLU A 50 -0.44 -9.03 -7.12
C GLU A 50 -1.21 -7.98 -6.34
N ASP A 51 -1.93 -7.14 -7.07
CA ASP A 51 -2.68 -6.08 -6.43
C ASP A 51 -4.13 -6.50 -6.22
N TYR A 52 -4.63 -6.21 -5.03
CA TYR A 52 -6.00 -6.48 -4.67
C TYR A 52 -6.55 -5.32 -3.86
N LEU A 53 -7.86 -5.25 -3.77
CA LEU A 53 -8.53 -4.23 -2.98
C LEU A 53 -8.76 -4.75 -1.57
N TYR A 54 -8.43 -3.88 -0.60
CA TYR A 54 -8.64 -4.19 0.81
C TYR A 54 -9.34 -3.00 1.47
N PRO A 55 -10.00 -3.21 2.60
CA PRO A 55 -10.60 -2.08 3.31
C PRO A 55 -9.54 -1.05 3.69
N GLN A 56 -9.84 0.21 3.50
CA GLN A 56 -8.90 1.26 3.87
C GLN A 56 -8.53 1.21 5.35
N SER A 57 -9.46 0.76 6.18
CA SER A 57 -9.22 0.72 7.62
C SER A 57 -8.13 -0.26 8.01
N TYR A 58 -7.74 -1.13 7.10
CA TYR A 58 -6.67 -2.09 7.37
C TYR A 58 -5.29 -1.46 7.24
N PHE A 59 -5.21 -0.22 6.75
CA PHE A 59 -3.93 0.38 6.42
C PHE A 59 -3.84 1.82 6.91
N ILE A 60 -2.61 2.25 7.14
CA ILE A 60 -2.29 3.65 7.40
C ILE A 60 -1.30 4.07 6.34
N ILE A 61 -1.66 5.09 5.57
CA ILE A 61 -0.75 5.62 4.55
C ILE A 61 0.42 6.27 5.26
N ILE A 62 1.63 5.95 4.80
CA ILE A 62 2.83 6.52 5.40
C ILE A 62 3.69 7.11 4.31
N GLN A 63 4.50 8.07 4.71
CA GLN A 63 5.50 8.64 3.82
C GLN A 63 6.86 8.16 4.26
N LEU A 64 7.65 7.70 3.32
CA LEU A 64 8.97 7.16 3.62
C LEU A 64 10.05 8.04 3.03
N PRO A 65 11.20 8.10 3.66
CA PRO A 65 12.35 8.70 3.02
C PRO A 65 12.66 7.99 1.73
N ARG A 66 13.26 8.71 0.79
CA ARG A 66 13.56 8.13 -0.50
C ARG A 66 14.36 6.84 -0.39
N GLU A 67 15.30 6.81 0.53
CA GLU A 67 16.13 5.63 0.71
C GLU A 67 15.31 4.41 1.08
N ALA A 68 14.33 4.61 1.95
CA ALA A 68 13.49 3.50 2.37
C ALA A 68 12.60 3.04 1.22
N GLU A 69 12.07 3.99 0.45
CA GLU A 69 11.25 3.63 -0.70
C GLU A 69 12.02 2.79 -1.69
N GLU A 70 13.25 3.20 -1.96
CA GLU A 70 14.07 2.48 -2.92
C GLU A 70 14.40 1.09 -2.44
N ALA A 71 14.68 0.97 -1.15
CA ALA A 71 14.98 -0.33 -0.58
C ALA A 71 13.80 -1.27 -0.70
N LEU A 72 12.61 -0.77 -0.43
CA LEU A 72 11.41 -1.60 -0.51
C LEU A 72 11.10 -2.01 -1.93
N ARG A 73 11.32 -1.09 -2.88
CA ARG A 73 11.05 -1.42 -4.27
C ARG A 73 12.06 -2.40 -4.85
N ALA A 74 13.30 -2.30 -4.38
CA ALA A 74 14.35 -3.15 -4.89
C ALA A 74 14.31 -4.54 -4.28
N SER A 75 13.60 -4.72 -3.20
CA SER A 75 13.56 -5.99 -2.53
C SER A 75 12.88 -7.03 -3.38
N PRO A 76 13.46 -8.16 -3.53
CA PRO A 76 12.81 -9.25 -4.24
C PRO A 76 11.64 -9.79 -3.46
#